data_535d023407be75e68df0337e534c6d39
#
_entry.id   535d023407be75e68df0337e534c6d39
#
_cell.length_a   1.000
_cell.length_b   1.000
_cell.length_c   1.000
_cell.angle_alpha   90.00
_cell.angle_beta   90.00
_cell.angle_gamma   90.00
#
_symmetry.space_group_name_H-M   'P 1'
#
loop_
_entity.id
_entity.type
_entity.pdbx_description
1 polymer ?
#
loop_
_entity_poly.entity_id
_entity_poly.type
_entity_poly.pdbx_seq_one_letter_code
_entity_poly.pdbx_strand_id
1 'polypeptide(L)'
;MIAEIGLGLSVISAGLWSGLLLTLTTILHPMYATRDAAGFSRDMRRFLPVARRSPTNYVLVSLLLLAPITALIGLRGEPASPPFLLAAVGTAATLAGPLVASRFFAEPNYDVILSWDPDDVPNDWRIARARYFRLNWLRAALTWTSFALFLTAAYLHLT
;
A
#
# COMPACT_ATOMS: atom_id res chain seq x y z
N MET A 1 23.66 12.82 6.17
CA MET A 1 23.86 11.61 5.34
C MET A 1 22.86 10.49 5.62
N ILE A 2 22.73 9.92 6.85
CA ILE A 2 21.77 8.82 7.14
C ILE A 2 20.32 9.29 6.94
N ALA A 3 19.95 10.47 7.44
CA ALA A 3 18.64 11.05 7.28
C ALA A 3 18.27 11.25 5.80
N GLU A 4 19.16 11.81 5.00
CA GLU A 4 18.96 12.06 3.57
C GLU A 4 18.73 10.78 2.78
N ILE A 5 19.55 9.74 3.05
CA ILE A 5 19.38 8.41 2.43
C ILE A 5 18.00 7.83 2.83
N GLY A 6 17.68 7.86 4.12
CA GLY A 6 16.42 7.35 4.63
C GLY A 6 15.21 8.07 4.05
N LEU A 7 15.23 9.41 4.02
CA LEU A 7 14.17 10.23 3.42
C LEU A 7 14.05 9.99 1.92
N GLY A 8 15.17 10.00 1.19
CA GLY A 8 15.19 9.75 -0.24
C GLY A 8 14.60 8.38 -0.62
N LEU A 9 15.02 7.32 0.07
CA LEU A 9 14.47 5.98 -0.13
C LEU A 9 13.00 5.88 0.28
N SER A 10 12.57 6.62 1.32
CA SER A 10 11.15 6.69 1.73
C SER A 10 10.29 7.34 0.65
N VAL A 11 10.76 8.44 0.05
CA VAL A 11 10.07 9.10 -1.07
C VAL A 11 9.98 8.16 -2.27
N ILE A 12 11.08 7.52 -2.66
CA ILE A 12 11.10 6.61 -3.81
C ILE A 12 10.15 5.43 -3.59
N SER A 13 10.25 4.74 -2.46
CA SER A 13 9.44 3.55 -2.19
C SER A 13 7.95 3.89 -2.05
N ALA A 14 7.61 4.97 -1.33
CA ALA A 14 6.23 5.42 -1.20
C ALA A 14 5.66 5.91 -2.54
N GLY A 15 6.46 6.60 -3.37
CA GLY A 15 6.07 7.04 -4.71
C GLY A 15 5.78 5.86 -5.66
N LEU A 16 6.66 4.86 -5.70
CA LEU A 16 6.46 3.66 -6.52
C LEU A 16 5.22 2.85 -6.06
N TRP A 17 5.04 2.69 -4.75
CA TRP A 17 3.86 2.02 -4.21
C TRP A 17 2.57 2.81 -4.46
N SER A 18 2.65 4.14 -4.40
CA SER A 18 1.54 5.04 -4.76
C SER A 18 1.12 4.87 -6.21
N GLY A 19 2.06 4.78 -7.14
CA GLY A 19 1.80 4.52 -8.55
C GLY A 19 1.14 3.17 -8.80
N LEU A 20 1.60 2.11 -8.11
CA LEU A 20 1.00 0.79 -8.15
C LEU A 20 -0.46 0.82 -7.67
N LEU A 21 -0.73 1.45 -6.53
CA LEU A 21 -2.08 1.57 -5.98
C LEU A 21 -2.97 2.50 -6.83
N LEU A 22 -2.41 3.54 -7.45
CA LEU A 22 -3.13 4.39 -8.39
C LEU A 22 -3.63 3.57 -9.59
N THR A 23 -2.77 2.79 -10.21
CA THR A 23 -3.15 1.87 -11.30
C THR A 23 -4.21 0.87 -10.86
N LEU A 24 -4.04 0.27 -9.69
CA LEU A 24 -5.00 -0.68 -9.14
C LEU A 24 -6.38 -0.05 -8.93
N THR A 25 -6.44 1.13 -8.33
CA THR A 25 -7.70 1.76 -7.94
C THR A 25 -8.42 2.47 -9.10
N THR A 26 -7.67 3.08 -10.03
CA THR A 26 -8.26 3.89 -11.11
C THR A 26 -8.42 3.14 -12.43
N ILE A 27 -7.69 2.06 -12.64
CA ILE A 27 -7.76 1.26 -13.88
C ILE A 27 -8.34 -0.14 -13.60
N LEU A 28 -7.71 -0.91 -12.70
CA LEU A 28 -8.14 -2.29 -12.49
C LEU A 28 -9.47 -2.41 -11.74
N HIS A 29 -9.76 -1.54 -10.77
CA HIS A 29 -11.06 -1.57 -10.09
C HIS A 29 -12.24 -1.31 -11.04
N PRO A 30 -12.24 -0.29 -11.91
CA PRO A 30 -13.27 -0.13 -12.94
C PRO A 30 -13.41 -1.36 -13.83
N MET A 31 -12.32 -1.98 -14.28
CA MET A 31 -12.36 -3.20 -15.06
C MET A 31 -13.01 -4.36 -14.29
N TYR A 32 -12.67 -4.55 -13.03
CA TYR A 32 -13.26 -5.60 -12.19
C TYR A 32 -14.71 -5.29 -11.83
N ALA A 33 -15.10 -4.01 -11.76
CA ALA A 33 -16.48 -3.61 -11.45
C ALA A 33 -17.47 -4.01 -12.55
N THR A 34 -17.03 -4.12 -13.80
CA THR A 34 -17.86 -4.56 -14.94
C THR A 34 -18.01 -6.08 -15.02
N ARG A 35 -17.24 -6.86 -14.23
CA ARG A 35 -17.29 -8.32 -14.26
C ARG A 35 -18.52 -8.86 -13.52
N ASP A 36 -19.10 -9.93 -14.07
CA ASP A 36 -20.02 -10.80 -13.35
C ASP A 36 -19.29 -11.62 -12.26
N ALA A 37 -20.01 -12.43 -11.52
CA ALA A 37 -19.47 -13.22 -10.41
C ALA A 37 -18.33 -14.15 -10.86
N ALA A 38 -18.58 -14.94 -11.91
CA ALA A 38 -17.63 -15.89 -12.45
C ALA A 38 -16.39 -15.20 -13.03
N GLY A 39 -16.59 -14.13 -13.78
CA GLY A 39 -15.51 -13.31 -14.36
C GLY A 39 -14.61 -12.69 -13.30
N PHE A 40 -15.21 -12.09 -12.26
CA PHE A 40 -14.46 -11.52 -11.14
C PHE A 40 -13.64 -12.61 -10.40
N SER A 41 -14.25 -13.75 -10.09
CA SER A 41 -13.55 -14.87 -9.44
C SER A 41 -12.36 -15.35 -10.27
N ARG A 42 -12.55 -15.57 -11.59
CA ARG A 42 -11.46 -15.99 -12.50
C ARG A 42 -10.34 -14.95 -12.57
N ASP A 43 -10.66 -13.67 -12.67
CA ASP A 43 -9.65 -12.61 -12.74
C ASP A 43 -8.85 -12.53 -11.43
N MET A 44 -9.50 -12.63 -10.26
CA MET A 44 -8.81 -12.63 -8.96
C MET A 44 -7.93 -13.86 -8.76
N ARG A 45 -8.35 -15.04 -9.20
CA ARG A 45 -7.53 -16.27 -9.15
C ARG A 45 -6.26 -16.16 -10.00
N ARG A 46 -6.26 -15.36 -11.06
CA ARG A 46 -5.06 -15.08 -11.87
C ARG A 46 -4.19 -13.99 -11.26
N PHE A 47 -4.79 -12.93 -10.76
CA PHE A 47 -4.09 -11.74 -10.28
C PHE A 47 -3.48 -11.92 -8.87
N LEU A 48 -4.27 -12.35 -7.90
CA LEU A 48 -3.85 -12.35 -6.49
C LEU A 48 -2.64 -13.26 -6.21
N PRO A 49 -2.54 -14.49 -6.75
CA PRO A 49 -1.35 -15.33 -6.53
C PRO A 49 -0.07 -14.71 -7.11
N VAL A 50 -0.16 -14.04 -8.26
CA VAL A 50 0.98 -13.34 -8.88
C VAL A 50 1.38 -12.14 -8.02
N ALA A 51 0.41 -11.32 -7.61
CA ALA A 51 0.67 -10.16 -6.75
C ALA A 51 1.31 -10.56 -5.41
N ARG A 52 0.80 -11.63 -4.77
CA ARG A 52 1.32 -12.14 -3.50
C ARG A 52 2.75 -12.68 -3.57
N ARG A 53 3.15 -13.23 -4.72
CA ARG A 53 4.48 -13.84 -4.92
C ARG A 53 5.47 -12.94 -5.65
N SER A 54 5.08 -11.73 -6.01
CA SER A 54 5.92 -10.80 -6.76
C SER A 54 7.16 -10.40 -5.94
N PRO A 55 8.39 -10.68 -6.41
CA PRO A 55 9.60 -10.21 -5.74
C PRO A 55 9.64 -8.68 -5.62
N THR A 56 9.13 -7.97 -6.61
CA THR A 56 9.01 -6.51 -6.59
C THR A 56 8.16 -6.02 -5.41
N ASN A 57 7.03 -6.70 -5.11
CA ASN A 57 6.21 -6.35 -3.96
C ASN A 57 6.97 -6.56 -2.64
N TYR A 58 7.73 -7.65 -2.51
CA TYR A 58 8.54 -7.88 -1.31
C TYR A 58 9.62 -6.80 -1.12
N VAL A 59 10.33 -6.44 -2.19
CA VAL A 59 11.34 -5.38 -2.15
C VAL A 59 10.70 -4.04 -1.76
N LEU A 60 9.61 -3.65 -2.42
CA LEU A 60 8.92 -2.38 -2.13
C LEU A 60 8.35 -2.33 -0.70
N VAL A 61 7.74 -3.40 -0.21
CA VAL A 61 7.22 -3.47 1.17
C VAL A 61 8.35 -3.41 2.18
N SER A 62 9.48 -4.06 1.91
CA SER A 62 10.67 -3.97 2.77
C SER A 62 11.23 -2.54 2.81
N LEU A 63 11.32 -1.86 1.68
CA LEU A 63 11.75 -0.47 1.61
C LEU A 63 10.77 0.49 2.30
N LEU A 64 9.46 0.27 2.13
CA LEU A 64 8.41 1.04 2.82
C LEU A 64 8.50 0.96 4.34
N LEU A 65 9.13 -0.09 4.88
CA LEU A 65 9.36 -0.25 6.31
C LEU A 65 10.75 0.27 6.72
N LEU A 66 11.80 -0.18 6.05
CA LEU A 66 13.18 0.06 6.48
C LEU A 66 13.64 1.50 6.20
N ALA A 67 13.23 2.10 5.09
CA ALA A 67 13.65 3.44 4.71
C ALA A 67 13.15 4.52 5.70
N PRO A 68 11.85 4.56 6.09
CA PRO A 68 11.38 5.52 7.07
C PRO A 68 12.02 5.34 8.46
N ILE A 69 12.27 4.10 8.88
CA ILE A 69 12.98 3.82 10.13
C ILE A 69 14.40 4.41 10.06
N THR A 70 15.11 4.23 8.93
CA THR A 70 16.45 4.82 8.70
C THR A 70 16.38 6.34 8.75
N ALA A 71 15.35 6.96 8.15
CA ALA A 71 15.14 8.41 8.21
C ALA A 71 14.97 8.89 9.66
N LEU A 72 14.10 8.24 10.44
CA LEU A 72 13.86 8.59 11.84
C LEU A 72 15.12 8.43 12.71
N ILE A 73 15.92 7.37 12.49
CA ILE A 73 17.20 7.19 13.17
C ILE A 73 18.16 8.35 12.83
N GLY A 74 18.21 8.76 11.56
CA GLY A 74 19.04 9.88 11.13
C GLY A 74 18.61 11.24 11.69
N LEU A 75 17.30 11.44 11.90
CA LEU A 75 16.71 12.67 12.42
C LEU A 75 16.57 12.71 13.96
N ARG A 76 16.93 11.66 14.66
CA ARG A 76 16.71 11.50 16.12
C ARG A 76 17.33 12.61 17.00
N GLY A 77 18.31 13.34 16.50
CA GLY A 77 18.95 14.44 17.22
C GLY A 77 18.03 15.63 17.46
N GLU A 78 17.00 15.78 16.65
CA GLU A 78 16.02 16.87 16.70
C GLU A 78 14.57 16.34 16.62
N PRO A 79 14.06 15.61 17.63
CA PRO A 79 12.79 14.91 17.55
C PRO A 79 11.56 15.84 17.49
N ALA A 80 11.73 17.13 17.81
CA ALA A 80 10.69 18.15 17.67
C ALA A 80 10.75 18.90 16.33
N SER A 81 11.73 18.62 15.47
CA SER A 81 11.85 19.28 14.18
C SER A 81 10.73 18.90 13.23
N PRO A 82 10.28 19.81 12.34
CA PRO A 82 9.26 19.49 11.34
C PRO A 82 9.63 18.28 10.47
N PRO A 83 10.87 18.10 9.97
CA PRO A 83 11.24 16.91 9.21
C PRO A 83 11.04 15.60 9.99
N PHE A 84 11.40 15.56 11.28
CA PHE A 84 11.21 14.38 12.11
C PHE A 84 9.71 14.06 12.30
N LEU A 85 8.90 15.06 12.66
CA LEU A 85 7.47 14.86 12.90
C LEU A 85 6.73 14.40 11.63
N LEU A 86 7.03 15.00 10.49
CA LEU A 86 6.45 14.61 9.21
C LEU A 86 6.87 13.18 8.82
N ALA A 87 8.15 12.84 8.99
CA ALA A 87 8.63 11.48 8.74
C ALA A 87 7.97 10.46 9.69
N ALA A 88 7.77 10.81 10.98
CA ALA A 88 7.11 9.94 11.95
C ALA A 88 5.63 9.69 11.59
N VAL A 89 4.88 10.74 11.23
CA VAL A 89 3.48 10.62 10.80
C VAL A 89 3.40 9.85 9.48
N GLY A 90 4.28 10.12 8.52
CA GLY A 90 4.38 9.36 7.27
C GLY A 90 4.66 7.87 7.49
N THR A 91 5.56 7.56 8.45
CA THR A 91 5.83 6.18 8.87
C THR A 91 4.60 5.51 9.47
N ALA A 92 3.89 6.21 10.38
CA ALA A 92 2.66 5.68 10.96
C ALA A 92 1.58 5.39 9.90
N ALA A 93 1.41 6.28 8.92
CA ALA A 93 0.48 6.07 7.81
C ALA A 93 0.90 4.87 6.92
N THR A 94 2.21 4.70 6.66
CA THR A 94 2.75 3.54 5.94
C THR A 94 2.49 2.23 6.71
N LEU A 95 2.69 2.22 8.02
CA LEU A 95 2.40 1.05 8.86
C LEU A 95 0.90 0.72 8.85
N ALA A 96 0.03 1.74 8.99
CA ALA A 96 -1.42 1.54 9.02
C ALA A 96 -1.98 1.02 7.69
N GLY A 97 -1.55 1.58 6.56
CA GLY A 97 -2.07 1.23 5.22
C GLY A 97 -1.43 -0.02 4.62
N PRO A 98 -0.21 0.10 4.06
CA PRO A 98 0.46 -1.01 3.38
C PRO A 98 0.69 -2.25 4.22
N LEU A 99 0.91 -2.14 5.53
CA LEU A 99 1.20 -3.28 6.38
C LEU A 99 -0.02 -3.78 7.18
N VAL A 100 -0.57 -2.97 8.09
CA VAL A 100 -1.66 -3.40 8.97
C VAL A 100 -2.94 -3.68 8.18
N ALA A 101 -3.39 -2.72 7.35
CA ALA A 101 -4.60 -2.91 6.55
C ALA A 101 -4.46 -4.08 5.56
N SER A 102 -3.26 -4.29 5.00
CA SER A 102 -3.01 -5.45 4.13
C SER A 102 -3.09 -6.75 4.91
N ARG A 103 -2.32 -6.89 6.01
CA ARG A 103 -2.16 -8.16 6.71
C ARG A 103 -3.43 -8.63 7.41
N PHE A 104 -4.16 -7.68 8.04
CA PHE A 104 -5.29 -8.05 8.90
C PHE A 104 -6.65 -7.92 8.23
N PHE A 105 -6.76 -7.16 7.14
CA PHE A 105 -8.05 -6.94 6.49
C PHE A 105 -8.07 -7.35 5.02
N ALA A 106 -7.02 -7.06 4.24
CA ALA A 106 -7.01 -7.40 2.81
C ALA A 106 -6.72 -8.89 2.59
N GLU A 107 -5.68 -9.43 3.24
CA GLU A 107 -5.32 -10.85 3.08
C GLU A 107 -6.45 -11.83 3.43
N PRO A 108 -7.17 -11.69 4.57
CA PRO A 108 -8.32 -12.54 4.85
C PRO A 108 -9.43 -12.42 3.79
N ASN A 109 -9.67 -11.22 3.25
CA ASN A 109 -10.64 -11.04 2.18
C ASN A 109 -10.20 -11.67 0.85
N TYR A 110 -8.89 -11.68 0.57
CA TYR A 110 -8.34 -12.37 -0.60
C TYR A 110 -8.50 -13.88 -0.47
N ASP A 111 -8.30 -14.45 0.70
CA ASP A 111 -8.51 -15.87 0.95
C ASP A 111 -9.96 -16.28 0.74
N VAL A 112 -10.92 -15.46 1.18
CA VAL A 112 -12.35 -15.66 0.89
C VAL A 112 -12.60 -15.64 -0.63
N ILE A 113 -12.08 -14.66 -1.37
CA ILE A 113 -12.28 -14.57 -2.83
C ILE A 113 -11.63 -15.76 -3.55
N LEU A 114 -10.46 -16.21 -3.11
CA LEU A 114 -9.73 -17.32 -3.72
C LEU A 114 -10.34 -18.70 -3.40
N SER A 115 -11.16 -18.81 -2.35
CA SER A 115 -11.84 -20.06 -1.99
C SER A 115 -13.05 -20.36 -2.89
N TRP A 116 -13.58 -19.38 -3.61
CA TRP A 116 -14.77 -19.57 -4.45
C TRP A 116 -14.49 -20.47 -5.65
N ASP A 117 -15.44 -21.32 -6.00
CA ASP A 117 -15.47 -21.96 -7.31
C ASP A 117 -15.99 -20.94 -8.33
N PRO A 118 -15.28 -20.67 -9.44
CA PRO A 118 -15.75 -19.73 -10.47
C PRO A 118 -17.09 -20.13 -11.12
N ASP A 119 -17.46 -21.40 -11.09
CA ASP A 119 -18.70 -21.89 -11.64
C ASP A 119 -19.83 -21.95 -10.59
N ASP A 120 -19.51 -21.77 -9.29
CA ASP A 120 -20.46 -21.71 -8.18
C ASP A 120 -20.08 -20.61 -7.17
N VAL A 121 -20.07 -19.36 -7.63
CA VAL A 121 -19.72 -18.20 -6.80
C VAL A 121 -20.87 -17.85 -5.85
N PRO A 122 -20.62 -17.65 -4.53
CA PRO A 122 -21.67 -17.31 -3.57
C PRO A 122 -22.48 -16.06 -3.95
N ASN A 123 -23.78 -16.04 -3.65
CA ASN A 123 -24.69 -14.94 -4.01
C ASN A 123 -24.28 -13.58 -3.42
N ASP A 124 -23.56 -13.58 -2.28
CA ASP A 124 -23.07 -12.40 -1.57
C ASP A 124 -21.67 -11.93 -2.01
N TRP A 125 -21.14 -12.49 -3.09
CA TRP A 125 -19.80 -12.15 -3.61
C TRP A 125 -19.54 -10.65 -3.78
N ARG A 126 -20.59 -9.85 -4.03
CA ARG A 126 -20.50 -8.39 -4.15
C ARG A 126 -20.00 -7.73 -2.85
N ILE A 127 -20.26 -8.34 -1.69
CA ILE A 127 -19.79 -7.84 -0.39
C ILE A 127 -18.24 -7.94 -0.32
N ALA A 128 -17.68 -9.10 -0.66
CA ALA A 128 -16.24 -9.29 -0.66
C ALA A 128 -15.55 -8.44 -1.74
N ARG A 129 -16.16 -8.26 -2.93
CA ARG A 129 -15.67 -7.33 -3.96
C ARG A 129 -15.67 -5.88 -3.47
N ALA A 130 -16.76 -5.42 -2.86
CA ALA A 130 -16.83 -4.06 -2.32
C ALA A 130 -15.81 -3.83 -1.21
N ARG A 131 -15.57 -4.84 -0.36
CA ARG A 131 -14.53 -4.82 0.68
C ARG A 131 -13.14 -4.75 0.06
N TYR A 132 -12.87 -5.54 -1.00
CA TYR A 132 -11.63 -5.48 -1.77
C TYR A 132 -11.35 -4.06 -2.30
N PHE A 133 -12.33 -3.41 -2.92
CA PHE A 133 -12.17 -2.05 -3.43
C PHE A 133 -11.93 -1.03 -2.32
N ARG A 134 -12.72 -1.06 -1.24
CA ARG A 134 -12.58 -0.12 -0.11
C ARG A 134 -11.22 -0.23 0.56
N LEU A 135 -10.74 -1.45 0.79
CA LEU A 135 -9.44 -1.68 1.42
C LEU A 135 -8.28 -1.18 0.54
N ASN A 136 -8.36 -1.37 -0.76
CA ASN A 136 -7.34 -0.84 -1.67
C ASN A 136 -7.38 0.70 -1.75
N TRP A 137 -8.55 1.33 -1.71
CA TRP A 137 -8.67 2.79 -1.62
C TRP A 137 -8.11 3.34 -0.30
N LEU A 138 -8.38 2.68 0.83
CA LEU A 138 -7.80 3.05 2.12
C LEU A 138 -6.27 2.97 2.08
N ARG A 139 -5.73 1.88 1.56
CA ARG A 139 -4.27 1.71 1.40
C ARG A 139 -3.68 2.77 0.48
N ALA A 140 -4.34 3.09 -0.63
CA ALA A 140 -3.93 4.13 -1.55
C ALA A 140 -3.89 5.50 -0.86
N ALA A 141 -4.95 5.91 -0.18
CA ALA A 141 -5.02 7.19 0.52
C ALA A 141 -3.90 7.32 1.58
N LEU A 142 -3.69 6.29 2.40
CA LEU A 142 -2.64 6.29 3.42
C LEU A 142 -1.23 6.34 2.79
N THR A 143 -1.00 5.64 1.68
CA THR A 143 0.29 5.67 0.99
C THR A 143 0.56 7.00 0.31
N TRP A 144 -0.44 7.60 -0.33
CA TRP A 144 -0.31 8.94 -0.94
C TRP A 144 -0.03 10.00 0.13
N THR A 145 -0.69 9.91 1.29
CA THR A 145 -0.40 10.76 2.45
C THR A 145 1.05 10.56 2.92
N SER A 146 1.51 9.31 3.06
CA SER A 146 2.90 9.02 3.44
C SER A 146 3.90 9.61 2.44
N PHE A 147 3.64 9.43 1.13
CA PHE A 147 4.48 9.98 0.07
C PHE A 147 4.61 11.51 0.18
N ALA A 148 3.48 12.23 0.32
CA ALA A 148 3.48 13.66 0.46
C ALA A 148 4.25 14.12 1.72
N LEU A 149 4.06 13.43 2.85
CA LEU A 149 4.73 13.73 4.11
C LEU A 149 6.25 13.50 4.01
N PHE A 150 6.70 12.38 3.42
CA PHE A 150 8.12 12.12 3.23
C PHE A 150 8.77 13.12 2.25
N LEU A 151 8.07 13.49 1.18
CA LEU A 151 8.54 14.50 0.23
C LEU A 151 8.72 15.85 0.92
N THR A 152 7.73 16.27 1.73
CA THR A 152 7.81 17.51 2.50
C THR A 152 8.91 17.45 3.55
N ALA A 153 9.05 16.32 4.28
CA ALA A 153 10.12 16.13 5.24
C ALA A 153 11.51 16.22 4.59
N ALA A 154 11.69 15.60 3.42
CA ALA A 154 12.94 15.67 2.66
C ALA A 154 13.24 17.10 2.20
N TYR A 155 12.25 17.81 1.68
CA TYR A 155 12.40 19.21 1.28
C TYR A 155 12.85 20.09 2.43
N LEU A 156 12.16 20.03 3.59
CA LEU A 156 12.50 20.85 4.76
C LEU A 156 13.82 20.46 5.43
N HIS A 157 14.29 19.25 5.22
CA HIS A 157 15.59 18.81 5.76
C HIS A 157 16.77 19.30 4.91
N LEU A 158 16.53 19.56 3.62
CA LEU A 158 17.58 19.99 2.68
C LEU A 158 17.67 21.53 2.54
N THR A 159 16.65 22.27 2.99
CA THR A 159 16.62 23.76 2.95
C THR A 159 16.90 24.38 4.29
#